data_f00f7dd2c9a5b580fe1261db1a537849
#
_entry.id   f00f7dd2c9a5b580fe1261db1a537849
#
_cell.length_a   1.000
_cell.length_b   1.000
_cell.length_c   1.000
_cell.angle_alpha   90.00
_cell.angle_beta   90.00
_cell.angle_gamma   90.00
#
_symmetry.space_group_name_H-M   'P 1'
#
loop_
_entity.id
_entity.type
_entity.pdbx_description
1 polymer ?
#
loop_
_entity_poly.entity_id
_entity_poly.type
_entity_poly.pdbx_seq_one_letter_code
_entity_poly.pdbx_strand_id
1 'polypeptide(L)'
;MQTIETDVLVIGGGATGAGCVRDLAMRGIRAVLVEKGDLTHGTTGRYHGLLHSGGRYVTKDPQSATECAHENIVLRRIMPHCLEDTSGFFVVTPWDDPSYGDVFVANCHKTEVPVAEIPVAEALRREPALNPRISRVFEVPDGAADSFLATHSNAQAAREDGAKILTYHSVVDLLREGDRVVGAVLEDLRSGERKQISCAFVLNAAGAWAGKIAAMAGVTVTVIPGKGTMVAMNHRMVNTVINRCKLPADGDIIVPIRSVAVIGTTDVHVPDPDVYGIEPEEIQFMLDEGEKLVPGFKQYRALRAWAGVRPLYKDKDVVNDRDISRTYKLLDHAQRDGVQGFLSIVGGKWTTYRLMARDAVDHIAAQLGNTRPCRTHEERLPVPETETRGQGDKETRRQGGSPSLPSGAPGLPVSVSPELFWMGKPLADVEREHAYGELICECELVTRARVQAAIDSGASNLDDVRRDVRMGMGPCQGGWCIYRTAALLFETLDGGRRTVDGGQQADARTAATILPTNAALLHFLQERWKGLTPVLWGDQLRQARLDELIYVGVMGAQRLRSLAEQGGGLVTDHPEVATEYVKA
;
A
#
# COMPACT_ATOMS: atom_id res chain seq x y z
N MET A 1 20.17 25.90 11.05
CA MET A 1 19.45 24.67 10.62
C MET A 1 19.28 23.79 11.84
N GLN A 2 18.07 23.30 12.11
CA GLN A 2 17.81 22.44 13.26
C GLN A 2 18.45 21.06 13.03
N THR A 3 19.17 20.54 14.02
CA THR A 3 19.77 19.20 13.97
C THR A 3 19.01 18.23 14.87
N ILE A 4 18.69 17.05 14.33
CA ILE A 4 18.09 15.93 15.06
C ILE A 4 19.16 14.85 15.19
N GLU A 5 19.42 14.39 16.43
CA GLU A 5 20.34 13.29 16.69
C GLU A 5 19.60 11.97 16.87
N THR A 6 20.09 10.91 16.23
CA THR A 6 19.53 9.56 16.32
C THR A 6 20.64 8.51 16.11
N ASP A 7 20.36 7.23 16.37
CA ASP A 7 21.32 6.17 16.07
C ASP A 7 21.20 5.72 14.62
N VAL A 8 19.95 5.64 14.12
CA VAL A 8 19.66 5.19 12.74
C VAL A 8 18.66 6.13 12.06
N LEU A 9 18.98 6.55 10.85
CA LEU A 9 18.06 7.19 9.92
C LEU A 9 17.55 6.15 8.92
N VAL A 10 16.24 5.96 8.84
CA VAL A 10 15.57 5.12 7.83
C VAL A 10 14.96 6.01 6.75
N ILE A 11 15.35 5.83 5.50
CA ILE A 11 14.84 6.59 4.35
C ILE A 11 13.81 5.76 3.58
N GLY A 12 12.58 6.21 3.58
CA GLY A 12 11.43 5.60 2.88
C GLY A 12 10.36 5.07 3.82
N GLY A 13 9.12 5.57 3.69
CA GLY A 13 7.94 5.24 4.48
C GLY A 13 7.04 4.16 3.88
N GLY A 14 7.60 3.28 3.05
CA GLY A 14 6.93 2.07 2.59
C GLY A 14 6.93 0.95 3.64
N ALA A 15 6.37 -0.22 3.29
CA ALA A 15 6.27 -1.36 4.22
C ALA A 15 7.63 -1.78 4.81
N THR A 16 8.70 -1.81 4.01
CA THR A 16 10.04 -2.19 4.47
C THR A 16 10.58 -1.18 5.48
N GLY A 17 10.54 0.11 5.19
CA GLY A 17 11.03 1.14 6.12
C GLY A 17 10.21 1.20 7.41
N ALA A 18 8.89 1.07 7.34
CA ALA A 18 8.03 1.00 8.51
C ALA A 18 8.33 -0.25 9.37
N GLY A 19 8.60 -1.39 8.73
CA GLY A 19 9.06 -2.60 9.42
C GLY A 19 10.42 -2.41 10.09
N CYS A 20 11.37 -1.76 9.40
CA CYS A 20 12.71 -1.48 9.94
C CYS A 20 12.63 -0.56 11.16
N VAL A 21 11.90 0.56 11.07
CA VAL A 21 11.81 1.50 12.20
C VAL A 21 11.12 0.87 13.42
N ARG A 22 10.13 -0.03 13.18
CA ARG A 22 9.52 -0.81 14.26
C ARG A 22 10.52 -1.74 14.94
N ASP A 23 11.28 -2.53 14.18
CA ASP A 23 12.25 -3.47 14.76
C ASP A 23 13.39 -2.74 15.49
N LEU A 24 13.88 -1.62 14.94
CA LEU A 24 14.86 -0.75 15.63
C LEU A 24 14.33 -0.25 16.99
N ALA A 25 13.11 0.28 17.01
CA ALA A 25 12.49 0.79 18.24
C ALA A 25 12.27 -0.31 19.28
N MET A 26 11.75 -1.49 18.88
CA MET A 26 11.58 -2.65 19.76
C MET A 26 12.91 -3.13 20.38
N ARG A 27 14.02 -2.95 19.67
CA ARG A 27 15.38 -3.24 20.21
C ARG A 27 15.94 -2.07 21.03
N GLY A 28 15.22 -0.96 21.20
CA GLY A 28 15.65 0.22 21.95
C GLY A 28 16.74 1.02 21.24
N ILE A 29 16.85 0.89 19.91
CA ILE A 29 17.72 1.70 19.05
C ILE A 29 16.93 2.95 18.63
N ARG A 30 17.47 4.14 18.90
CA ARG A 30 16.82 5.40 18.52
C ARG A 30 16.79 5.50 17.00
N ALA A 31 15.60 5.66 16.44
CA ALA A 31 15.40 5.70 15.00
C ALA A 31 14.52 6.88 14.57
N VAL A 32 14.87 7.46 13.42
CA VAL A 32 14.04 8.43 12.69
C VAL A 32 13.77 7.87 11.32
N LEU A 33 12.49 7.78 10.94
CA LEU A 33 12.09 7.47 9.57
C LEU A 33 11.71 8.77 8.85
N VAL A 34 12.16 8.93 7.60
CA VAL A 34 11.80 10.04 6.73
C VAL A 34 11.14 9.53 5.46
N GLU A 35 10.05 10.20 5.04
CA GLU A 35 9.29 9.89 3.83
C GLU A 35 8.94 11.20 3.10
N LYS A 36 9.22 11.26 1.79
CA LYS A 36 8.96 12.46 0.97
C LYS A 36 7.47 12.80 0.82
N GLY A 37 6.62 11.78 0.85
CA GLY A 37 5.17 11.94 0.83
C GLY A 37 4.57 11.54 2.17
N ASP A 38 3.35 11.02 2.11
CA ASP A 38 2.76 10.29 3.22
C ASP A 38 3.23 8.84 3.24
N LEU A 39 3.03 8.13 4.35
CA LEU A 39 3.31 6.68 4.42
C LEU A 39 2.61 5.95 3.27
N THR A 40 3.28 4.92 2.72
CA THR A 40 2.76 4.14 1.57
C THR A 40 2.66 4.89 0.24
N HIS A 41 3.16 6.10 0.12
CA HIS A 41 3.07 6.89 -1.12
C HIS A 41 3.66 6.16 -2.34
N GLY A 42 4.74 5.39 -2.16
CA GLY A 42 5.41 4.63 -3.22
C GLY A 42 4.72 3.31 -3.59
N THR A 43 5.52 2.31 -3.93
CA THR A 43 5.09 0.98 -4.43
C THR A 43 4.15 0.26 -3.47
N THR A 44 4.33 0.45 -2.16
CA THR A 44 3.52 -0.19 -1.11
C THR A 44 2.03 0.12 -1.24
N GLY A 45 1.66 1.36 -1.56
CA GLY A 45 0.26 1.75 -1.77
C GLY A 45 -0.26 1.53 -3.18
N ARG A 46 0.57 0.98 -4.09
CA ARG A 46 0.26 0.89 -5.52
C ARG A 46 0.38 -0.53 -6.07
N TYR A 47 0.14 -1.56 -5.26
CA TYR A 47 0.10 -2.96 -5.69
C TYR A 47 -1.35 -3.50 -5.66
N HIS A 48 -1.57 -4.74 -6.08
CA HIS A 48 -2.91 -5.33 -6.19
C HIS A 48 -3.50 -5.85 -4.87
N GLY A 49 -2.80 -5.73 -3.75
CA GLY A 49 -3.32 -6.12 -2.43
C GLY A 49 -3.19 -7.61 -2.09
N LEU A 50 -2.37 -8.39 -2.79
CA LEU A 50 -2.21 -9.82 -2.52
C LEU A 50 -1.23 -10.09 -1.37
N LEU A 51 -1.68 -10.87 -0.38
CA LEU A 51 -0.82 -11.60 0.55
C LEU A 51 -0.49 -12.96 -0.10
N HIS A 52 0.75 -13.11 -0.56
CA HIS A 52 1.18 -14.32 -1.26
C HIS A 52 1.36 -15.52 -0.32
N SER A 53 0.83 -16.68 -0.72
CA SER A 53 1.20 -17.98 -0.15
C SER A 53 2.59 -18.46 -0.59
N GLY A 54 3.11 -17.91 -1.67
CA GLY A 54 4.30 -18.39 -2.37
C GLY A 54 4.01 -19.13 -3.68
N GLY A 55 2.79 -19.61 -3.88
CA GLY A 55 2.39 -20.44 -5.02
C GLY A 55 2.83 -19.90 -6.40
N ARG A 56 2.75 -18.59 -6.59
CA ARG A 56 3.17 -17.95 -7.84
C ARG A 56 4.67 -18.13 -8.16
N TYR A 57 5.51 -18.40 -7.17
CA TYR A 57 6.97 -18.40 -7.32
C TYR A 57 7.58 -19.80 -7.35
N VAL A 58 6.82 -20.86 -7.04
CA VAL A 58 7.31 -22.22 -6.83
C VAL A 58 8.14 -22.79 -7.97
N THR A 59 7.95 -22.32 -9.22
CA THR A 59 8.67 -22.84 -10.39
C THR A 59 9.88 -21.97 -10.76
N LYS A 60 9.73 -20.64 -10.75
CA LYS A 60 10.78 -19.73 -11.25
C LYS A 60 11.70 -19.20 -10.14
N ASP A 61 11.21 -19.11 -8.92
CA ASP A 61 11.93 -18.52 -7.79
C ASP A 61 11.58 -19.23 -6.48
N PRO A 62 12.08 -20.49 -6.29
CA PRO A 62 11.74 -21.31 -5.13
C PRO A 62 12.09 -20.67 -3.79
N GLN A 63 13.19 -19.90 -3.70
CA GLN A 63 13.54 -19.17 -2.48
C GLN A 63 12.43 -18.17 -2.12
N SER A 64 11.99 -17.37 -3.09
CA SER A 64 10.88 -16.45 -2.89
C SER A 64 9.58 -17.14 -2.50
N ALA A 65 9.34 -18.35 -2.99
CA ALA A 65 8.15 -19.14 -2.62
C ALA A 65 8.19 -19.51 -1.14
N THR A 66 9.30 -20.10 -0.67
CA THR A 66 9.50 -20.49 0.74
C THR A 66 9.42 -19.27 1.69
N GLU A 67 10.10 -18.17 1.35
CA GLU A 67 10.03 -16.93 2.13
C GLU A 67 8.58 -16.42 2.28
N CYS A 68 7.81 -16.43 1.18
CA CYS A 68 6.40 -16.03 1.22
C CYS A 68 5.55 -16.97 2.05
N ALA A 69 5.75 -18.30 1.94
CA ALA A 69 4.98 -19.27 2.71
C ALA A 69 5.16 -19.08 4.22
N HIS A 70 6.41 -18.88 4.66
CA HIS A 70 6.72 -18.64 6.07
C HIS A 70 6.17 -17.29 6.56
N GLU A 71 6.41 -16.20 5.82
CA GLU A 71 5.94 -14.89 6.21
C GLU A 71 4.42 -14.74 6.17
N ASN A 72 3.72 -15.43 5.28
CA ASN A 72 2.26 -15.48 5.26
C ASN A 72 1.69 -15.93 6.62
N ILE A 73 2.26 -16.98 7.20
CA ILE A 73 1.86 -17.50 8.52
C ILE A 73 2.14 -16.47 9.62
N VAL A 74 3.32 -15.84 9.59
CA VAL A 74 3.70 -14.82 10.57
C VAL A 74 2.77 -13.61 10.48
N LEU A 75 2.53 -13.08 9.28
CA LEU A 75 1.72 -11.89 9.06
C LEU A 75 0.26 -12.11 9.50
N ARG A 76 -0.31 -13.29 9.23
CA ARG A 76 -1.66 -13.66 9.73
C ARG A 76 -1.76 -13.62 11.25
N ARG A 77 -0.68 -13.94 11.95
CA ARG A 77 -0.61 -13.92 13.41
C ARG A 77 -0.46 -12.52 13.97
N ILE A 78 0.43 -11.70 13.39
CA ILE A 78 0.81 -10.41 13.97
C ILE A 78 -0.09 -9.24 13.54
N MET A 79 -0.79 -9.34 12.39
CA MET A 79 -1.64 -8.26 11.85
C MET A 79 -2.94 -8.75 11.22
N PRO A 80 -3.76 -9.58 11.92
CA PRO A 80 -4.99 -10.13 11.35
C PRO A 80 -5.99 -9.06 10.92
N HIS A 81 -6.01 -7.89 11.58
CA HIS A 81 -6.86 -6.75 11.23
C HIS A 81 -6.54 -6.10 9.88
N CYS A 82 -5.33 -6.34 9.33
CA CYS A 82 -4.91 -5.85 8.02
C CYS A 82 -5.22 -6.82 6.88
N LEU A 83 -5.76 -8.00 7.16
CA LEU A 83 -5.88 -9.09 6.20
C LEU A 83 -7.32 -9.55 6.05
N GLU A 84 -7.68 -9.95 4.82
CA GLU A 84 -8.88 -10.73 4.54
C GLU A 84 -8.48 -12.17 4.23
N ASP A 85 -9.09 -13.13 4.92
CA ASP A 85 -8.85 -14.56 4.68
C ASP A 85 -9.70 -15.04 3.50
N THR A 86 -9.21 -14.73 2.30
CA THR A 86 -9.89 -15.03 1.05
C THR A 86 -9.54 -16.41 0.52
N SER A 87 -8.48 -17.08 1.05
CA SER A 87 -7.86 -18.20 0.37
C SER A 87 -7.40 -17.81 -1.06
N GLY A 88 -6.89 -18.75 -1.82
CA GLY A 88 -6.49 -18.54 -3.21
C GLY A 88 -6.67 -19.80 -4.04
N PHE A 89 -7.21 -19.65 -5.25
CA PHE A 89 -7.32 -20.71 -6.23
C PHE A 89 -6.32 -20.50 -7.36
N PHE A 90 -5.57 -21.54 -7.69
CA PHE A 90 -4.86 -21.67 -8.94
C PHE A 90 -5.71 -22.54 -9.87
N VAL A 91 -6.29 -21.94 -10.90
CA VAL A 91 -7.24 -22.60 -11.80
C VAL A 91 -6.64 -22.88 -13.18
N VAL A 92 -6.85 -24.08 -13.70
CA VAL A 92 -6.48 -24.45 -15.07
C VAL A 92 -7.65 -24.13 -15.98
N THR A 93 -7.46 -23.09 -16.81
CA THR A 93 -8.46 -22.65 -17.81
C THR A 93 -8.31 -23.43 -19.12
N PRO A 94 -9.28 -23.36 -20.06
CA PRO A 94 -9.16 -24.02 -21.38
C PRO A 94 -7.97 -23.58 -22.23
N TRP A 95 -7.32 -22.49 -21.87
CA TRP A 95 -6.13 -21.94 -22.55
C TRP A 95 -4.80 -22.30 -21.86
N ASP A 96 -4.85 -23.07 -20.77
CA ASP A 96 -3.67 -23.48 -20.00
C ASP A 96 -3.37 -24.96 -20.22
N ASP A 97 -2.10 -25.34 -20.03
CA ASP A 97 -1.69 -26.74 -20.06
C ASP A 97 -2.08 -27.44 -18.75
N PRO A 98 -2.99 -28.44 -18.77
CA PRO A 98 -3.40 -29.13 -17.56
C PRO A 98 -2.27 -29.90 -16.85
N SER A 99 -1.23 -30.28 -17.58
CA SER A 99 -0.07 -31.01 -17.02
C SER A 99 0.77 -30.13 -16.08
N TYR A 100 0.71 -28.79 -16.24
CA TYR A 100 1.39 -27.87 -15.33
C TYR A 100 0.89 -28.00 -13.89
N GLY A 101 -0.35 -28.43 -13.66
CA GLY A 101 -0.89 -28.66 -12.33
C GLY A 101 -0.06 -29.62 -11.50
N ASP A 102 0.45 -30.70 -12.10
CA ASP A 102 1.30 -31.67 -11.39
C ASP A 102 2.68 -31.08 -11.04
N VAL A 103 3.25 -30.30 -11.96
CA VAL A 103 4.49 -29.53 -11.72
C VAL A 103 4.28 -28.52 -10.61
N PHE A 104 3.16 -27.82 -10.61
CA PHE A 104 2.80 -26.84 -9.60
C PHE A 104 2.73 -27.47 -8.21
N VAL A 105 1.98 -28.58 -8.04
CA VAL A 105 1.86 -29.29 -6.77
C VAL A 105 3.20 -29.81 -6.28
N ALA A 106 3.98 -30.46 -7.17
CA ALA A 106 5.30 -30.98 -6.81
C ALA A 106 6.25 -29.86 -6.33
N ASN A 107 6.20 -28.69 -6.95
CA ASN A 107 7.02 -27.54 -6.56
C ASN A 107 6.50 -26.85 -5.29
N CYS A 108 5.18 -26.80 -5.06
CA CYS A 108 4.61 -26.35 -3.79
C CYS A 108 5.16 -27.17 -2.62
N HIS A 109 5.16 -28.51 -2.73
CA HIS A 109 5.73 -29.37 -1.69
C HIS A 109 7.22 -29.12 -1.43
N LYS A 110 8.02 -28.90 -2.50
CA LYS A 110 9.46 -28.60 -2.37
C LYS A 110 9.74 -27.25 -1.69
N THR A 111 8.82 -26.30 -1.80
CA THR A 111 8.97 -24.94 -1.29
C THR A 111 8.11 -24.66 -0.05
N GLU A 112 7.57 -25.72 0.57
CA GLU A 112 6.77 -25.65 1.79
C GLU A 112 5.50 -24.79 1.64
N VAL A 113 5.01 -24.58 0.41
CA VAL A 113 3.75 -23.89 0.14
C VAL A 113 2.60 -24.87 0.33
N PRO A 114 1.68 -24.64 1.29
CA PRO A 114 0.51 -25.48 1.46
C PRO A 114 -0.36 -25.46 0.21
N VAL A 115 -0.74 -26.64 -0.29
CA VAL A 115 -1.56 -26.79 -1.49
C VAL A 115 -2.48 -28.00 -1.38
N ALA A 116 -3.71 -27.85 -1.87
CA ALA A 116 -4.67 -28.96 -1.99
C ALA A 116 -5.39 -28.86 -3.34
N GLU A 117 -5.46 -29.97 -4.10
CA GLU A 117 -6.35 -30.04 -5.26
C GLU A 117 -7.78 -30.28 -4.77
N ILE A 118 -8.71 -29.43 -5.18
CA ILE A 118 -10.13 -29.50 -4.80
C ILE A 118 -10.99 -29.81 -6.02
N PRO A 119 -12.18 -30.46 -5.84
CA PRO A 119 -13.09 -30.71 -6.94
C PRO A 119 -13.55 -29.42 -7.61
N VAL A 120 -13.56 -29.39 -8.96
CA VAL A 120 -14.04 -28.23 -9.74
C VAL A 120 -15.47 -27.82 -9.32
N ALA A 121 -16.35 -28.80 -9.08
CA ALA A 121 -17.71 -28.52 -8.63
C ALA A 121 -17.76 -27.77 -7.28
N GLU A 122 -16.82 -28.03 -6.38
CA GLU A 122 -16.71 -27.29 -5.13
C GLU A 122 -16.21 -25.86 -5.35
N ALA A 123 -15.18 -25.70 -6.18
CA ALA A 123 -14.66 -24.38 -6.53
C ALA A 123 -15.75 -23.51 -7.19
N LEU A 124 -16.52 -24.05 -8.13
CA LEU A 124 -17.63 -23.34 -8.77
C LEU A 124 -18.79 -23.05 -7.81
N ARG A 125 -19.01 -23.89 -6.81
CA ARG A 125 -20.00 -23.60 -5.76
C ARG A 125 -19.54 -22.45 -4.85
N ARG A 126 -18.26 -22.39 -4.52
CA ARG A 126 -17.67 -21.30 -3.71
C ARG A 126 -17.55 -20.00 -4.50
N GLU A 127 -17.21 -20.10 -5.79
CA GLU A 127 -17.02 -18.98 -6.71
C GLU A 127 -17.86 -19.17 -7.98
N PRO A 128 -19.16 -18.84 -7.93
CA PRO A 128 -20.07 -19.08 -9.08
C PRO A 128 -19.74 -18.25 -10.33
N ALA A 129 -18.98 -17.17 -10.19
CA ALA A 129 -18.54 -16.33 -11.29
C ALA A 129 -17.36 -16.91 -12.08
N LEU A 130 -16.66 -17.93 -11.56
CA LEU A 130 -15.55 -18.56 -12.26
C LEU A 130 -15.98 -19.17 -13.59
N ASN A 131 -15.03 -19.23 -14.50
CA ASN A 131 -15.24 -19.89 -15.79
C ASN A 131 -15.63 -21.37 -15.60
N PRO A 132 -16.83 -21.79 -16.00
CA PRO A 132 -17.30 -23.17 -15.76
C PRO A 132 -16.53 -24.24 -16.55
N ARG A 133 -15.66 -23.84 -17.50
CA ARG A 133 -14.83 -24.75 -18.29
C ARG A 133 -13.43 -24.96 -17.71
N ILE A 134 -13.17 -24.53 -16.46
CA ILE A 134 -11.94 -24.88 -15.76
C ILE A 134 -11.85 -26.38 -15.56
N SER A 135 -10.64 -26.96 -15.63
CA SER A 135 -10.44 -28.42 -15.58
C SER A 135 -9.85 -28.89 -14.25
N ARG A 136 -9.04 -28.06 -13.59
CA ARG A 136 -8.42 -28.38 -12.28
C ARG A 136 -8.35 -27.12 -11.42
N VAL A 137 -8.38 -27.30 -10.11
CA VAL A 137 -8.28 -26.21 -9.12
C VAL A 137 -7.39 -26.62 -7.96
N PHE A 138 -6.41 -25.77 -7.62
CA PHE A 138 -5.52 -25.96 -6.50
C PHE A 138 -5.70 -24.82 -5.51
N GLU A 139 -6.06 -25.15 -4.28
CA GLU A 139 -6.22 -24.19 -3.20
C GLU A 139 -4.92 -23.96 -2.46
N VAL A 140 -4.60 -22.70 -2.17
CA VAL A 140 -3.42 -22.26 -1.42
C VAL A 140 -3.83 -21.16 -0.42
N PRO A 141 -3.04 -20.90 0.65
CA PRO A 141 -3.37 -19.88 1.64
C PRO A 141 -3.01 -18.44 1.18
N ASP A 142 -3.39 -18.04 -0.04
CA ASP A 142 -3.34 -16.63 -0.41
C ASP A 142 -4.31 -15.81 0.46
N GLY A 143 -4.23 -14.50 0.41
CA GLY A 143 -5.14 -13.61 1.11
C GLY A 143 -5.14 -12.22 0.48
N ALA A 144 -6.13 -11.39 0.81
CA ALA A 144 -6.07 -9.98 0.50
C ALA A 144 -5.49 -9.20 1.69
N ALA A 145 -4.72 -8.14 1.39
CA ALA A 145 -4.01 -7.37 2.39
C ALA A 145 -4.21 -5.87 2.19
N ASP A 146 -4.50 -5.16 3.27
CA ASP A 146 -4.50 -3.71 3.33
C ASP A 146 -3.11 -3.22 3.70
N SER A 147 -2.31 -2.85 2.69
CA SER A 147 -0.94 -2.38 2.91
C SER A 147 -0.86 -1.01 3.56
N PHE A 148 -1.90 -0.19 3.40
CA PHE A 148 -1.98 1.10 4.07
C PHE A 148 -2.09 0.88 5.57
N LEU A 149 -3.11 0.15 6.00
CA LEU A 149 -3.34 -0.17 7.40
C LEU A 149 -2.14 -0.89 8.03
N ALA A 150 -1.54 -1.87 7.33
CA ALA A 150 -0.37 -2.59 7.83
C ALA A 150 0.84 -1.67 8.05
N THR A 151 1.08 -0.71 7.15
CA THR A 151 2.20 0.24 7.28
C THR A 151 1.95 1.23 8.41
N HIS A 152 0.73 1.76 8.53
CA HIS A 152 0.33 2.65 9.62
C HIS A 152 0.40 1.95 10.97
N SER A 153 -0.01 0.68 11.08
CA SER A 153 0.13 -0.13 12.31
C SER A 153 1.59 -0.33 12.71
N ASN A 154 2.49 -0.59 11.75
CA ASN A 154 3.94 -0.67 12.04
C ASN A 154 4.50 0.68 12.51
N ALA A 155 4.11 1.77 11.84
CA ALA A 155 4.53 3.12 12.19
C ALA A 155 4.03 3.54 13.57
N GLN A 156 2.79 3.18 13.93
CA GLN A 156 2.24 3.43 15.25
C GLN A 156 3.01 2.65 16.33
N ALA A 157 3.23 1.34 16.12
CA ALA A 157 4.03 0.54 17.05
C ALA A 157 5.42 1.15 17.27
N ALA A 158 6.07 1.60 16.19
CA ALA A 158 7.38 2.26 16.29
C ALA A 158 7.32 3.57 17.10
N ARG A 159 6.27 4.39 16.93
CA ARG A 159 6.07 5.63 17.73
C ARG A 159 5.83 5.33 19.20
N GLU A 160 5.05 4.30 19.51
CA GLU A 160 4.80 3.84 20.88
C GLU A 160 6.10 3.43 21.58
N ASP A 161 7.06 2.85 20.84
CA ASP A 161 8.39 2.50 21.30
C ASP A 161 9.44 3.64 21.14
N GLY A 162 9.01 4.87 20.84
CA GLY A 162 9.82 6.09 20.87
C GLY A 162 10.50 6.49 19.57
N ALA A 163 10.24 5.82 18.45
CA ALA A 163 10.74 6.26 17.15
C ALA A 163 10.04 7.54 16.65
N LYS A 164 10.74 8.32 15.84
CA LYS A 164 10.16 9.50 15.15
C LYS A 164 9.90 9.17 13.68
N ILE A 165 8.77 9.65 13.18
CA ILE A 165 8.39 9.48 11.77
C ILE A 165 8.06 10.86 11.21
N LEU A 166 8.81 11.25 10.17
CA LEU A 166 8.70 12.53 9.49
C LEU A 166 8.19 12.28 8.06
N THR A 167 6.91 12.50 7.85
CA THR A 167 6.29 12.50 6.51
C THR A 167 6.46 13.86 5.86
N TYR A 168 6.38 13.93 4.53
CA TYR A 168 6.59 15.13 3.72
C TYR A 168 7.98 15.77 3.92
N HIS A 169 8.99 14.94 4.21
CA HIS A 169 10.38 15.35 4.30
C HIS A 169 11.21 14.61 3.24
N SER A 170 11.76 15.35 2.30
CA SER A 170 12.62 14.80 1.26
C SER A 170 14.08 14.83 1.70
N VAL A 171 14.78 13.71 1.52
CA VAL A 171 16.25 13.72 1.63
C VAL A 171 16.80 14.40 0.39
N VAL A 172 17.55 15.48 0.60
CA VAL A 172 18.14 16.28 -0.49
C VAL A 172 19.64 16.07 -0.59
N ASP A 173 20.29 15.61 0.48
CA ASP A 173 21.73 15.27 0.48
C ASP A 173 22.05 14.30 1.63
N LEU A 174 23.14 13.54 1.48
CA LEU A 174 23.74 12.70 2.53
C LEU A 174 25.02 13.35 3.04
N LEU A 175 25.13 13.46 4.37
CA LEU A 175 26.29 14.05 5.03
C LEU A 175 27.40 13.01 5.17
N ARG A 176 28.64 13.40 4.82
CA ARG A 176 29.80 12.52 4.86
C ARG A 176 30.96 13.13 5.67
N GLU A 177 31.65 12.26 6.39
CA GLU A 177 32.95 12.53 7.00
C GLU A 177 33.95 11.48 6.48
N GLY A 178 34.77 11.89 5.53
CA GLY A 178 35.68 10.97 4.83
C GLY A 178 34.91 9.91 4.04
N ASP A 179 35.13 8.64 4.37
CA ASP A 179 34.47 7.47 3.80
C ASP A 179 33.16 7.09 4.51
N ARG A 180 32.75 7.84 5.53
CA ARG A 180 31.58 7.53 6.34
C ARG A 180 30.42 8.46 6.06
N VAL A 181 29.20 7.88 5.89
CA VAL A 181 27.94 8.61 5.92
C VAL A 181 27.54 8.81 7.40
N VAL A 182 27.33 10.06 7.81
CA VAL A 182 27.04 10.46 9.20
C VAL A 182 25.68 11.12 9.37
N GLY A 183 24.87 11.17 8.33
CA GLY A 183 23.54 11.77 8.40
C GLY A 183 22.98 12.20 7.04
N ALA A 184 21.98 13.06 7.09
CA ALA A 184 21.31 13.59 5.89
C ALA A 184 20.82 15.03 6.11
N VAL A 185 20.67 15.76 5.00
CA VAL A 185 19.91 17.02 4.92
C VAL A 185 18.52 16.72 4.40
N LEU A 186 17.52 17.20 5.12
CA LEU A 186 16.11 17.07 4.77
C LEU A 186 15.53 18.42 4.36
N GLU A 187 14.57 18.38 3.46
CA GLU A 187 13.69 19.50 3.15
C GLU A 187 12.24 19.12 3.52
N ASP A 188 11.64 19.91 4.38
CA ASP A 188 10.21 19.81 4.68
C ASP A 188 9.42 20.38 3.49
N LEU A 189 8.73 19.52 2.75
CA LEU A 189 8.01 19.88 1.53
C LEU A 189 6.75 20.75 1.78
N ARG A 190 6.33 20.90 3.04
CA ARG A 190 5.20 21.74 3.42
C ARG A 190 5.63 23.17 3.73
N SER A 191 6.77 23.33 4.41
CA SER A 191 7.30 24.64 4.83
C SER A 191 8.46 25.15 3.98
N GLY A 192 9.14 24.28 3.23
CA GLY A 192 10.41 24.56 2.56
C GLY A 192 11.61 24.66 3.50
N GLU A 193 11.43 24.42 4.80
CA GLU A 193 12.51 24.48 5.78
C GLU A 193 13.45 23.29 5.65
N ARG A 194 14.75 23.53 5.84
CA ARG A 194 15.76 22.48 5.87
C ARG A 194 16.13 22.10 7.28
N LYS A 195 16.26 20.80 7.52
CA LYS A 195 16.67 20.18 8.78
C LYS A 195 17.85 19.25 8.53
N GLN A 196 18.66 19.01 9.53
CA GLN A 196 19.77 18.06 9.48
C GLN A 196 19.50 16.91 10.42
N ILE A 197 19.79 15.68 9.99
CA ILE A 197 19.85 14.51 10.88
C ILE A 197 21.31 14.06 10.98
N SER A 198 21.79 13.87 12.20
CA SER A 198 23.07 13.22 12.50
C SER A 198 22.80 11.82 13.07
N CYS A 199 23.48 10.81 12.52
CA CYS A 199 23.27 9.41 12.93
C CYS A 199 24.51 8.54 12.70
N ALA A 200 24.53 7.37 13.35
CA ALA A 200 25.58 6.38 13.15
C ALA A 200 25.39 5.57 11.87
N PHE A 201 24.13 5.35 11.46
CA PHE A 201 23.74 4.60 10.27
C PHE A 201 22.61 5.26 9.50
N VAL A 202 22.72 5.22 8.17
CA VAL A 202 21.63 5.52 7.23
C VAL A 202 21.21 4.23 6.55
N LEU A 203 19.95 3.85 6.73
CA LEU A 203 19.31 2.72 6.05
C LEU A 203 18.46 3.24 4.89
N ASN A 204 18.88 2.98 3.67
CA ASN A 204 18.16 3.26 2.45
C ASN A 204 17.12 2.16 2.19
N ALA A 205 15.85 2.44 2.47
CA ALA A 205 14.68 1.61 2.22
C ALA A 205 13.72 2.29 1.20
N ALA A 206 14.26 3.13 0.31
CA ALA A 206 13.51 3.98 -0.61
C ALA A 206 12.93 3.22 -1.83
N GLY A 207 12.89 1.89 -1.82
CA GLY A 207 12.25 1.07 -2.83
C GLY A 207 12.74 1.38 -4.26
N ALA A 208 11.83 1.77 -5.16
CA ALA A 208 12.19 2.08 -6.55
C ALA A 208 13.13 3.29 -6.69
N TRP A 209 13.23 4.14 -5.68
CA TRP A 209 14.13 5.31 -5.63
C TRP A 209 15.46 5.02 -4.92
N ALA A 210 15.72 3.77 -4.51
CA ALA A 210 16.92 3.42 -3.76
C ALA A 210 18.23 3.77 -4.51
N GLY A 211 18.23 3.69 -5.84
CA GLY A 211 19.36 4.11 -6.66
C GLY A 211 19.63 5.62 -6.60
N LYS A 212 18.56 6.45 -6.53
CA LYS A 212 18.70 7.91 -6.40
C LYS A 212 19.32 8.30 -5.04
N ILE A 213 18.90 7.64 -3.96
CA ILE A 213 19.47 7.85 -2.62
C ILE A 213 20.94 7.33 -2.55
N ALA A 214 21.22 6.17 -3.13
CA ALA A 214 22.57 5.61 -3.13
C ALA A 214 23.56 6.53 -3.88
N ALA A 215 23.14 7.17 -4.96
CA ALA A 215 23.96 8.12 -5.71
C ALA A 215 24.39 9.32 -4.85
N MET A 216 23.58 9.78 -3.88
CA MET A 216 23.96 10.84 -2.93
C MET A 216 25.12 10.40 -2.02
N ALA A 217 25.24 9.09 -1.74
CA ALA A 217 26.38 8.52 -1.01
C ALA A 217 27.60 8.24 -1.92
N GLY A 218 27.51 8.53 -3.21
CA GLY A 218 28.58 8.25 -4.18
C GLY A 218 28.69 6.76 -4.57
N VAL A 219 27.65 5.96 -4.33
CA VAL A 219 27.61 4.52 -4.66
C VAL A 219 26.49 4.20 -5.64
N THR A 220 26.63 3.09 -6.37
CA THR A 220 25.65 2.67 -7.37
C THR A 220 24.81 1.50 -6.85
N VAL A 221 23.49 1.67 -6.88
CA VAL A 221 22.51 0.60 -6.67
C VAL A 221 21.62 0.52 -7.91
N THR A 222 21.76 -0.57 -8.67
CA THR A 222 21.03 -0.75 -9.93
C THR A 222 19.63 -1.27 -9.64
N VAL A 223 18.65 -0.38 -9.62
CA VAL A 223 17.23 -0.71 -9.55
C VAL A 223 16.65 -0.63 -10.95
N ILE A 224 16.01 -1.70 -11.39
CA ILE A 224 15.24 -1.73 -12.64
C ILE A 224 13.77 -1.42 -12.29
N PRO A 225 13.27 -0.24 -12.68
CA PRO A 225 11.89 0.14 -12.37
C PRO A 225 10.90 -0.64 -13.25
N GLY A 226 10.28 -1.69 -12.68
CA GLY A 226 9.27 -2.50 -13.36
C GLY A 226 7.86 -1.99 -13.06
N LYS A 227 7.27 -1.25 -14.01
CA LYS A 227 5.88 -0.77 -13.90
C LYS A 227 4.92 -1.95 -13.97
N GLY A 228 3.95 -2.01 -13.06
CA GLY A 228 2.83 -2.93 -13.09
C GLY A 228 1.53 -2.18 -13.00
N THR A 229 0.68 -2.32 -14.02
CA THR A 229 -0.64 -1.71 -14.12
C THR A 229 -1.69 -2.63 -13.51
N MET A 230 -2.65 -2.04 -12.80
CA MET A 230 -3.79 -2.72 -12.18
C MET A 230 -5.09 -2.01 -12.54
N VAL A 231 -6.18 -2.76 -12.58
CA VAL A 231 -7.53 -2.23 -12.80
C VAL A 231 -8.44 -2.67 -11.66
N ALA A 232 -9.10 -1.71 -11.01
CA ALA A 232 -10.18 -2.00 -10.08
C ALA A 232 -11.50 -2.13 -10.83
N MET A 233 -12.24 -3.18 -10.53
CA MET A 233 -13.54 -3.47 -11.11
C MET A 233 -14.65 -3.20 -10.09
N ASN A 234 -15.77 -2.69 -10.58
CA ASN A 234 -16.97 -2.58 -9.77
C ASN A 234 -17.48 -3.99 -9.42
N HIS A 235 -17.91 -4.16 -8.21
CA HIS A 235 -18.28 -5.42 -7.57
C HIS A 235 -17.09 -6.30 -7.16
N ARG A 236 -17.27 -6.93 -6.02
CA ARG A 236 -16.46 -8.03 -5.53
C ARG A 236 -16.99 -9.32 -6.17
N MET A 237 -16.69 -9.50 -7.47
CA MET A 237 -17.21 -10.61 -8.27
C MET A 237 -16.70 -11.99 -7.85
N VAL A 238 -15.61 -12.03 -7.09
CA VAL A 238 -15.04 -13.23 -6.49
C VAL A 238 -14.72 -12.95 -5.02
N ASN A 239 -14.75 -13.96 -4.16
CA ASN A 239 -14.40 -13.87 -2.75
C ASN A 239 -13.05 -14.51 -2.44
N THR A 240 -12.55 -15.33 -3.34
CA THR A 240 -11.26 -16.00 -3.29
C THR A 240 -10.29 -15.30 -4.24
N VAL A 241 -9.01 -15.23 -3.92
CA VAL A 241 -7.97 -14.80 -4.88
C VAL A 241 -7.93 -15.81 -6.01
N ILE A 242 -8.05 -15.38 -7.26
CA ILE A 242 -8.03 -16.26 -8.41
C ILE A 242 -6.73 -16.06 -9.18
N ASN A 243 -5.95 -17.14 -9.31
CA ASN A 243 -4.72 -17.19 -10.12
C ASN A 243 -4.90 -18.19 -11.26
N ARG A 244 -4.25 -17.97 -12.39
CA ARG A 244 -4.12 -19.01 -13.42
C ARG A 244 -3.03 -20.00 -13.06
N CYS A 245 -3.31 -21.29 -13.19
CA CYS A 245 -2.35 -22.37 -12.96
C CYS A 245 -1.48 -22.59 -14.21
N LYS A 246 -0.50 -21.70 -14.40
CA LYS A 246 0.49 -21.71 -15.49
C LYS A 246 1.77 -21.03 -15.01
N LEU A 247 2.81 -21.02 -15.84
CA LEU A 247 3.98 -20.16 -15.57
C LEU A 247 3.52 -18.71 -15.42
N PRO A 248 4.00 -17.98 -14.39
CA PRO A 248 3.59 -16.60 -14.11
C PRO A 248 3.73 -15.70 -15.35
N ALA A 249 2.65 -15.00 -15.66
CA ALA A 249 2.56 -14.04 -16.76
C ALA A 249 1.78 -12.80 -16.30
N ASP A 250 1.60 -11.85 -17.21
CA ASP A 250 0.85 -10.63 -16.95
C ASP A 250 -0.66 -10.91 -16.85
N GLY A 251 -1.39 -10.13 -16.05
CA GLY A 251 -2.85 -10.11 -16.01
C GLY A 251 -3.54 -11.37 -15.47
N ASP A 252 -2.84 -12.24 -14.78
CA ASP A 252 -3.32 -13.58 -14.43
C ASP A 252 -3.79 -13.74 -12.97
N ILE A 253 -4.03 -12.62 -12.27
CA ILE A 253 -4.52 -12.63 -10.87
C ILE A 253 -5.69 -11.67 -10.70
N ILE A 254 -6.76 -12.15 -10.06
CA ILE A 254 -7.85 -11.32 -9.55
C ILE A 254 -7.83 -11.39 -8.02
N VAL A 255 -7.72 -10.23 -7.36
CA VAL A 255 -7.71 -10.12 -5.90
C VAL A 255 -8.99 -9.42 -5.43
N PRO A 256 -9.85 -10.07 -4.64
CA PRO A 256 -10.95 -9.39 -3.98
C PRO A 256 -10.43 -8.54 -2.83
N ILE A 257 -10.80 -7.26 -2.79
CA ILE A 257 -10.41 -6.34 -1.72
C ILE A 257 -11.66 -5.60 -1.27
N ARG A 258 -12.13 -5.84 -0.05
CA ARG A 258 -13.33 -5.22 0.53
C ARG A 258 -14.51 -5.26 -0.45
N SER A 259 -14.91 -4.13 -1.01
CA SER A 259 -16.10 -4.02 -1.88
C SER A 259 -15.80 -4.16 -3.39
N VAL A 260 -14.55 -4.32 -3.78
CA VAL A 260 -14.11 -4.34 -5.18
C VAL A 260 -13.24 -5.56 -5.50
N ALA A 261 -13.01 -5.81 -6.77
CA ALA A 261 -11.98 -6.75 -7.23
C ALA A 261 -10.91 -6.00 -8.03
N VAL A 262 -9.66 -6.42 -7.91
CA VAL A 262 -8.51 -5.84 -8.62
C VAL A 262 -7.89 -6.91 -9.49
N ILE A 263 -7.78 -6.65 -10.80
CA ILE A 263 -6.98 -7.48 -11.70
C ILE A 263 -5.61 -6.84 -11.94
N GLY A 264 -4.58 -7.65 -11.99
CA GLY A 264 -3.20 -7.20 -12.23
C GLY A 264 -2.21 -8.35 -12.25
N THR A 265 -1.01 -8.09 -12.68
CA THR A 265 -0.44 -6.81 -13.13
C THR A 265 0.29 -7.00 -14.46
N THR A 266 0.59 -5.91 -15.17
CA THR A 266 1.61 -5.95 -16.24
C THR A 266 3.03 -5.92 -15.67
N ASP A 267 4.04 -6.10 -16.54
CA ASP A 267 5.46 -5.92 -16.18
C ASP A 267 6.18 -5.20 -17.34
N VAL A 268 6.23 -3.88 -17.26
CA VAL A 268 6.83 -2.99 -18.27
C VAL A 268 7.96 -2.19 -17.63
N HIS A 269 9.15 -2.24 -18.23
CA HIS A 269 10.25 -1.41 -17.76
C HIS A 269 10.01 0.06 -18.10
N VAL A 270 10.29 0.94 -17.14
CA VAL A 270 10.24 2.39 -17.30
C VAL A 270 11.60 2.99 -16.96
N PRO A 271 11.99 4.09 -17.60
CA PRO A 271 13.31 4.68 -17.36
C PRO A 271 13.42 5.36 -15.99
N ASP A 272 12.32 5.88 -15.46
CA ASP A 272 12.28 6.59 -14.19
C ASP A 272 11.03 6.17 -13.39
N PRO A 273 11.14 5.88 -12.09
CA PRO A 273 10.00 5.52 -11.26
C PRO A 273 8.99 6.66 -11.04
N ASP A 274 9.35 7.90 -11.37
CA ASP A 274 8.47 9.06 -11.27
C ASP A 274 7.75 9.37 -12.59
N VAL A 275 8.23 8.85 -13.75
CA VAL A 275 7.72 9.20 -15.07
C VAL A 275 7.20 7.96 -15.82
N TYR A 276 5.89 7.75 -15.81
CA TYR A 276 5.24 6.67 -16.55
C TYR A 276 3.75 6.96 -16.78
N GLY A 277 3.22 6.47 -17.91
CA GLY A 277 1.79 6.45 -18.24
C GLY A 277 1.19 5.06 -18.07
N ILE A 278 -0.12 4.98 -18.26
CA ILE A 278 -0.88 3.73 -18.40
C ILE A 278 -1.40 3.68 -19.83
N GLU A 279 -0.94 2.68 -20.58
CA GLU A 279 -1.33 2.54 -21.99
C GLU A 279 -2.67 1.81 -22.12
N PRO A 280 -3.53 2.20 -23.08
CA PRO A 280 -4.82 1.53 -23.31
C PRO A 280 -4.69 0.03 -23.55
N GLU A 281 -3.61 -0.41 -24.18
CA GLU A 281 -3.31 -1.81 -24.49
C GLU A 281 -3.10 -2.63 -23.21
N GLU A 282 -2.51 -2.04 -22.16
CA GLU A 282 -2.35 -2.69 -20.86
C GLU A 282 -3.72 -2.97 -20.24
N ILE A 283 -4.64 -2.00 -20.31
CA ILE A 283 -5.99 -2.14 -19.78
C ILE A 283 -6.76 -3.22 -20.55
N GLN A 284 -6.73 -3.16 -21.89
CA GLN A 284 -7.41 -4.15 -22.73
C GLN A 284 -6.89 -5.56 -22.44
N PHE A 285 -5.57 -5.70 -22.31
CA PHE A 285 -4.95 -6.98 -21.95
C PHE A 285 -5.45 -7.51 -20.60
N MET A 286 -5.50 -6.65 -19.55
CA MET A 286 -6.03 -7.04 -18.25
C MET A 286 -7.47 -7.55 -18.33
N LEU A 287 -8.31 -6.84 -19.08
CA LEU A 287 -9.72 -7.23 -19.27
C LEU A 287 -9.85 -8.54 -20.04
N ASP A 288 -8.99 -8.78 -21.05
CA ASP A 288 -8.96 -10.03 -21.81
C ASP A 288 -8.53 -11.23 -20.96
N GLU A 289 -7.55 -11.06 -20.10
CA GLU A 289 -7.14 -12.11 -19.15
C GLU A 289 -8.20 -12.34 -18.06
N GLY A 290 -8.84 -11.27 -17.58
CA GLY A 290 -9.97 -11.37 -16.64
C GLY A 290 -11.14 -12.15 -17.18
N GLU A 291 -11.48 -11.96 -18.47
CA GLU A 291 -12.55 -12.68 -19.18
C GLU A 291 -12.31 -14.20 -19.24
N LYS A 292 -11.03 -14.63 -19.26
CA LYS A 292 -10.68 -16.06 -19.23
C LYS A 292 -10.97 -16.69 -17.88
N LEU A 293 -10.80 -15.93 -16.80
CA LEU A 293 -11.04 -16.38 -15.43
C LEU A 293 -12.51 -16.26 -15.03
N VAL A 294 -13.15 -15.14 -15.37
CA VAL A 294 -14.52 -14.79 -15.00
C VAL A 294 -15.27 -14.36 -16.28
N PRO A 295 -16.06 -15.23 -16.91
CA PRO A 295 -16.82 -14.87 -18.09
C PRO A 295 -17.75 -13.68 -17.84
N GLY A 296 -17.74 -12.71 -18.73
CA GLY A 296 -18.46 -11.44 -18.57
C GLY A 296 -17.67 -10.37 -17.81
N PHE A 297 -16.40 -10.62 -17.47
CA PHE A 297 -15.54 -9.67 -16.76
C PHE A 297 -15.50 -8.29 -17.41
N LYS A 298 -15.46 -8.25 -18.75
CA LYS A 298 -15.46 -7.00 -19.53
C LYS A 298 -16.76 -6.19 -19.45
N GLN A 299 -17.85 -6.82 -19.03
CA GLN A 299 -19.16 -6.16 -18.88
C GLN A 299 -19.29 -5.40 -17.56
N TYR A 300 -18.44 -5.73 -16.58
CA TYR A 300 -18.39 -4.98 -15.34
C TYR A 300 -17.73 -3.63 -15.56
N ARG A 301 -18.17 -2.63 -14.82
CA ARG A 301 -17.60 -1.28 -14.87
C ARG A 301 -16.17 -1.29 -14.30
N ALA A 302 -15.19 -0.90 -15.10
CA ALA A 302 -13.86 -0.60 -14.61
C ALA A 302 -13.90 0.73 -13.84
N LEU A 303 -13.47 0.73 -12.57
CA LEU A 303 -13.57 1.90 -11.69
C LEU A 303 -12.43 2.88 -11.89
N ARG A 304 -11.21 2.34 -11.96
CA ARG A 304 -9.98 3.09 -12.17
C ARG A 304 -8.83 2.14 -12.51
N ALA A 305 -7.82 2.70 -13.15
CA ALA A 305 -6.51 2.06 -13.29
C ALA A 305 -5.45 2.83 -12.51
N TRP A 306 -4.42 2.13 -12.08
CA TRP A 306 -3.21 2.73 -11.52
C TRP A 306 -2.02 1.81 -11.79
N ALA A 307 -0.83 2.37 -11.66
CA ALA A 307 0.38 1.59 -11.76
C ALA A 307 1.29 1.80 -10.55
N GLY A 308 2.03 0.77 -10.20
CA GLY A 308 3.11 0.82 -9.22
C GLY A 308 4.42 0.37 -9.85
N VAL A 309 5.53 0.91 -9.38
CA VAL A 309 6.86 0.58 -9.88
C VAL A 309 7.58 -0.32 -8.90
N ARG A 310 7.90 -1.55 -9.34
CA ARG A 310 8.63 -2.53 -8.53
C ARG A 310 10.11 -2.16 -8.45
N PRO A 311 10.72 -2.26 -7.26
CA PRO A 311 12.16 -2.05 -7.08
C PRO A 311 12.95 -3.31 -7.42
N LEU A 312 12.99 -3.73 -8.69
CA LEU A 312 13.74 -4.93 -9.08
C LEU A 312 15.23 -4.65 -9.01
N TYR A 313 15.94 -5.38 -8.16
CA TYR A 313 17.39 -5.23 -8.06
C TYR A 313 18.08 -6.12 -9.09
N LYS A 314 18.91 -5.52 -9.94
CA LYS A 314 19.74 -6.23 -10.91
C LYS A 314 21.14 -6.41 -10.36
N ASP A 315 21.50 -7.66 -10.05
CA ASP A 315 22.89 -8.01 -9.75
C ASP A 315 23.76 -7.94 -11.01
N LYS A 316 25.07 -7.72 -10.85
CA LYS A 316 26.01 -7.55 -11.99
C LYS A 316 26.02 -8.75 -12.94
N ASP A 317 25.70 -9.95 -12.44
CA ASP A 317 25.76 -11.20 -13.19
C ASP A 317 24.47 -11.53 -13.97
N VAL A 318 23.39 -10.75 -13.80
CA VAL A 318 22.11 -10.98 -14.49
C VAL A 318 22.11 -10.31 -15.85
N VAL A 319 22.12 -11.10 -16.92
CA VAL A 319 22.15 -10.61 -18.29
C VAL A 319 20.75 -10.19 -18.78
N ASN A 320 19.72 -11.00 -18.46
CA ASN A 320 18.35 -10.76 -18.91
C ASN A 320 17.48 -10.26 -17.76
N ASP A 321 16.83 -9.12 -17.91
CA ASP A 321 16.01 -8.50 -16.88
C ASP A 321 14.78 -9.35 -16.49
N ARG A 322 14.33 -10.26 -17.35
CA ARG A 322 13.25 -11.21 -17.04
C ARG A 322 13.65 -12.30 -16.05
N ASP A 323 14.95 -12.52 -15.84
CA ASP A 323 15.52 -13.51 -14.93
C ASP A 323 15.87 -12.89 -13.56
N ILE A 324 15.54 -11.62 -13.33
CA ILE A 324 15.75 -10.97 -12.04
C ILE A 324 14.88 -11.64 -10.98
N SER A 325 15.54 -12.17 -9.95
CA SER A 325 14.86 -12.77 -8.79
C SER A 325 13.95 -11.76 -8.10
N ARG A 326 12.85 -12.25 -7.55
CA ARG A 326 11.92 -11.47 -6.73
C ARG A 326 12.28 -11.48 -5.24
N THR A 327 13.44 -12.03 -4.87
CA THR A 327 14.02 -11.91 -3.53
C THR A 327 14.54 -10.49 -3.30
N TYR A 328 14.81 -10.16 -2.04
CA TYR A 328 15.45 -8.89 -1.69
C TYR A 328 16.97 -9.06 -1.57
N LYS A 329 17.67 -7.94 -1.60
CA LYS A 329 19.10 -7.86 -1.32
C LYS A 329 19.39 -6.82 -0.27
N LEU A 330 20.22 -7.19 0.70
CA LEU A 330 20.83 -6.29 1.65
C LEU A 330 22.24 -5.95 1.15
N LEU A 331 22.50 -4.67 0.94
CA LEU A 331 23.77 -4.17 0.39
C LEU A 331 24.50 -3.41 1.48
N ASP A 332 25.53 -4.04 2.05
CA ASP A 332 26.46 -3.39 2.97
C ASP A 332 27.51 -2.62 2.14
N HIS A 333 27.36 -1.31 2.09
CA HIS A 333 28.24 -0.45 1.31
C HIS A 333 29.64 -0.30 1.90
N ALA A 334 29.85 -0.62 3.20
CA ALA A 334 31.18 -0.66 3.78
C ALA A 334 32.03 -1.78 3.16
N GLN A 335 31.43 -2.96 3.00
CA GLN A 335 32.11 -4.12 2.40
C GLN A 335 32.18 -4.03 0.87
N ARG A 336 31.10 -3.52 0.24
CA ARG A 336 30.94 -3.52 -1.20
C ARG A 336 31.64 -2.36 -1.90
N ASP A 337 31.57 -1.16 -1.32
CA ASP A 337 31.93 0.11 -1.96
C ASP A 337 32.92 0.95 -1.12
N GLY A 338 33.28 0.50 0.10
CA GLY A 338 34.14 1.23 1.02
C GLY A 338 33.48 2.43 1.72
N VAL A 339 32.14 2.50 1.69
CA VAL A 339 31.35 3.60 2.28
C VAL A 339 30.74 3.13 3.60
N GLN A 340 31.28 3.59 4.70
CA GLN A 340 30.86 3.26 6.07
C GLN A 340 29.51 3.90 6.44
N GLY A 341 28.76 3.30 7.39
CA GLY A 341 27.54 3.88 7.94
C GLY A 341 26.35 3.96 6.97
N PHE A 342 26.41 3.27 5.84
CA PHE A 342 25.36 3.26 4.82
C PHE A 342 25.00 1.83 4.39
N LEU A 343 23.70 1.53 4.42
CA LEU A 343 23.14 0.24 4.08
C LEU A 343 21.94 0.44 3.15
N SER A 344 21.79 -0.39 2.11
CA SER A 344 20.59 -0.37 1.26
C SER A 344 19.87 -1.71 1.30
N ILE A 345 18.53 -1.68 1.41
CA ILE A 345 17.67 -2.85 1.26
C ILE A 345 16.75 -2.64 0.06
N VAL A 346 16.83 -3.54 -0.93
CA VAL A 346 16.17 -3.39 -2.23
C VAL A 346 15.52 -4.69 -2.69
N GLY A 347 14.56 -4.62 -3.60
CA GLY A 347 13.84 -5.79 -4.10
C GLY A 347 12.74 -6.24 -3.15
N GLY A 348 12.48 -7.55 -3.15
CA GLY A 348 11.50 -8.17 -2.27
C GLY A 348 10.06 -7.94 -2.66
N LYS A 349 9.17 -8.28 -1.74
CA LYS A 349 7.71 -8.23 -1.90
C LYS A 349 7.07 -7.70 -0.63
N TRP A 350 5.84 -7.20 -0.75
CA TRP A 350 5.07 -6.78 0.43
C TRP A 350 4.96 -7.92 1.46
N THR A 351 4.70 -9.14 1.03
CA THR A 351 4.61 -10.31 1.93
C THR A 351 5.89 -10.54 2.76
N THR A 352 7.06 -10.21 2.22
CA THR A 352 8.35 -10.43 2.89
C THR A 352 8.93 -9.20 3.58
N TYR A 353 8.16 -8.10 3.68
CA TYR A 353 8.67 -6.83 4.23
C TYR A 353 9.26 -6.95 5.64
N ARG A 354 8.62 -7.78 6.51
CA ARG A 354 9.08 -7.99 7.88
C ARG A 354 10.42 -8.75 7.91
N LEU A 355 10.56 -9.76 7.05
CA LEU A 355 11.81 -10.52 6.91
C LEU A 355 12.94 -9.59 6.44
N MET A 356 12.68 -8.75 5.44
CA MET A 356 13.60 -7.72 4.96
C MET A 356 14.02 -6.77 6.09
N ALA A 357 13.04 -6.31 6.88
CA ALA A 357 13.29 -5.43 8.01
C ALA A 357 14.17 -6.10 9.07
N ARG A 358 13.87 -7.35 9.45
CA ARG A 358 14.68 -8.13 10.38
C ARG A 358 16.14 -8.19 9.94
N ASP A 359 16.38 -8.62 8.70
CA ASP A 359 17.75 -8.85 8.22
C ASP A 359 18.56 -7.55 8.15
N ALA A 360 17.92 -6.43 7.75
CA ALA A 360 18.56 -5.12 7.74
C ALA A 360 18.87 -4.64 9.17
N VAL A 361 17.95 -4.83 10.10
CA VAL A 361 18.12 -4.38 11.49
C VAL A 361 19.06 -5.30 12.26
N ASP A 362 19.07 -6.61 12.02
CA ASP A 362 20.06 -7.54 12.59
C ASP A 362 21.49 -7.10 12.23
N HIS A 363 21.70 -6.72 10.97
CA HIS A 363 23.00 -6.23 10.50
C HIS A 363 23.42 -4.93 11.21
N ILE A 364 22.51 -3.94 11.30
CA ILE A 364 22.78 -2.66 11.97
C ILE A 364 22.99 -2.86 13.48
N ALA A 365 22.14 -3.65 14.13
CA ALA A 365 22.21 -3.94 15.55
C ALA A 365 23.54 -4.56 15.96
N ALA A 366 24.03 -5.53 15.17
CA ALA A 366 25.34 -6.15 15.39
C ALA A 366 26.48 -5.12 15.33
N GLN A 367 26.46 -4.17 14.39
CA GLN A 367 27.48 -3.13 14.27
C GLN A 367 27.37 -2.07 15.37
N LEU A 368 26.18 -1.83 15.92
CA LEU A 368 25.96 -0.95 17.08
C LEU A 368 26.23 -1.66 18.42
N GLY A 369 26.59 -2.94 18.42
CA GLY A 369 26.79 -3.72 19.65
C GLY A 369 25.48 -4.02 20.39
N ASN A 370 24.33 -3.91 19.74
CA ASN A 370 23.04 -4.24 20.33
C ASN A 370 22.76 -5.73 20.16
N THR A 371 22.55 -6.44 21.26
CA THR A 371 22.33 -7.90 21.27
C THR A 371 20.88 -8.33 21.43
N ARG A 372 19.93 -7.37 21.44
CA ARG A 372 18.50 -7.69 21.57
C ARG A 372 18.01 -8.36 20.30
N PRO A 373 17.34 -9.54 20.39
CA PRO A 373 16.85 -10.25 19.22
C PRO A 373 15.63 -9.54 18.59
N CYS A 374 15.39 -9.82 17.31
CA CYS A 374 14.16 -9.43 16.64
C CYS A 374 12.97 -10.17 17.25
N ARG A 375 11.93 -9.41 17.64
CA ARG A 375 10.66 -9.95 18.17
C ARG A 375 9.45 -9.55 17.31
N THR A 376 9.67 -8.95 16.15
CA THR A 376 8.57 -8.48 15.27
C THR A 376 7.66 -9.60 14.78
N HIS A 377 8.12 -10.84 14.81
CA HIS A 377 7.33 -12.03 14.47
C HIS A 377 6.45 -12.53 15.63
N GLU A 378 6.69 -12.09 16.85
CA GLU A 378 5.97 -12.53 18.06
C GLU A 378 4.86 -11.56 18.43
N GLU A 379 5.14 -10.26 18.36
CA GLU A 379 4.28 -9.21 18.87
C GLU A 379 3.25 -8.76 17.83
N ARG A 380 1.99 -8.71 18.23
CA ARG A 380 0.90 -8.21 17.38
C ARG A 380 1.06 -6.70 17.14
N LEU A 381 0.72 -6.29 15.93
CA LEU A 381 0.62 -4.87 15.62
C LEU A 381 -0.61 -4.24 16.29
N PRO A 382 -0.49 -3.01 16.78
CA PRO A 382 -1.63 -2.26 17.29
C PRO A 382 -2.64 -2.02 16.16
N VAL A 383 -3.92 -2.00 16.54
CA VAL A 383 -4.97 -1.51 15.64
C VAL A 383 -4.98 0.01 15.76
N PRO A 384 -4.74 0.77 14.68
CA PRO A 384 -4.72 2.22 14.74
C PRO A 384 -6.04 2.81 15.26
N GLU A 385 -5.98 3.97 15.91
CA GLU A 385 -7.17 4.67 16.39
C GLU A 385 -8.15 5.00 15.27
N THR A 386 -7.65 5.18 14.05
CA THR A 386 -8.46 5.35 12.84
C THR A 386 -9.37 4.16 12.54
N GLU A 387 -9.05 2.98 13.08
CA GLU A 387 -9.89 1.77 12.98
C GLU A 387 -10.69 1.49 14.25
N THR A 388 -10.33 2.07 15.40
CA THR A 388 -10.93 1.80 16.71
C THR A 388 -11.89 2.87 17.21
N ARG A 389 -11.80 4.12 16.73
CA ARG A 389 -12.76 5.19 17.08
C ARG A 389 -14.09 4.92 16.40
N GLY A 390 -14.96 4.31 17.09
CA GLY A 390 -16.26 3.76 16.69
C GLY A 390 -16.53 2.44 17.41
N GLN A 391 -15.55 1.89 18.11
CA GLN A 391 -15.69 0.77 19.02
C GLN A 391 -15.66 1.32 20.45
N GLY A 392 -16.80 1.39 21.10
CA GLY A 392 -16.95 1.90 22.47
C GLY A 392 -16.32 1.02 23.54
N ASP A 393 -15.07 0.59 23.40
CA ASP A 393 -14.40 -0.26 24.38
C ASP A 393 -13.01 0.28 24.79
N LYS A 394 -13.01 1.06 25.86
CA LYS A 394 -11.79 1.29 26.67
C LYS A 394 -11.40 0.09 27.56
N GLU A 395 -12.18 -1.00 27.54
CA GLU A 395 -12.05 -2.07 28.56
C GLU A 395 -11.23 -3.29 28.13
N THR A 396 -10.93 -3.50 26.86
CA THR A 396 -10.21 -4.71 26.38
C THR A 396 -8.67 -4.58 26.33
N ARG A 397 -8.09 -3.46 26.74
CA ARG A 397 -6.63 -3.29 26.79
C ARG A 397 -5.91 -4.06 27.90
N ARG A 398 -6.60 -4.79 28.80
CA ARG A 398 -6.00 -5.42 29.99
C ARG A 398 -6.10 -6.94 30.12
N GLN A 399 -6.62 -7.67 29.13
CA GLN A 399 -6.65 -9.14 29.21
C GLN A 399 -6.09 -9.76 27.92
N GLY A 400 -4.76 -9.69 27.78
CA GLY A 400 -4.00 -10.47 26.83
C GLY A 400 -3.80 -11.90 27.33
N GLY A 401 -4.80 -12.73 27.21
CA GLY A 401 -4.66 -14.18 27.28
C GLY A 401 -4.45 -14.73 25.88
N SER A 402 -3.24 -15.20 25.57
CA SER A 402 -2.95 -15.94 24.33
C SER A 402 -3.83 -17.19 24.24
N PRO A 403 -4.66 -17.37 23.18
CA PRO A 403 -5.19 -18.69 22.90
C PRO A 403 -4.05 -19.55 22.38
N SER A 404 -3.74 -20.62 23.10
CA SER A 404 -2.84 -21.69 22.65
C SER A 404 -3.43 -22.36 21.41
N LEU A 405 -2.68 -22.30 20.29
CA LEU A 405 -2.99 -23.11 19.11
C LEU A 405 -2.77 -24.60 19.44
N PRO A 406 -3.66 -25.50 19.03
CA PRO A 406 -3.42 -26.92 19.13
C PRO A 406 -2.27 -27.31 18.20
N SER A 407 -1.26 -27.97 18.77
CA SER A 407 -0.18 -28.62 18.05
C SER A 407 -0.71 -29.89 17.38
N GLY A 408 -0.52 -29.98 16.07
CA GLY A 408 -0.53 -31.29 15.42
C GLY A 408 -1.36 -31.40 14.15
N ALA A 409 -0.65 -31.66 13.10
CA ALA A 409 -0.92 -32.35 11.85
C ALA A 409 -0.87 -31.48 10.57
N PRO A 410 -0.19 -31.94 9.51
CA PRO A 410 -0.17 -31.29 8.21
C PRO A 410 -1.43 -31.70 7.45
N GLY A 411 -2.39 -30.83 7.44
CA GLY A 411 -3.65 -31.03 6.72
C GLY A 411 -4.56 -29.85 6.98
N LEU A 412 -4.67 -28.98 6.01
CA LEU A 412 -5.64 -27.90 5.98
C LEU A 412 -7.05 -28.37 6.39
N PRO A 413 -7.83 -27.55 7.10
CA PRO A 413 -8.19 -26.23 6.60
C PRO A 413 -7.59 -25.12 7.46
N VAL A 414 -7.19 -24.03 6.83
CA VAL A 414 -7.01 -22.78 7.54
C VAL A 414 -8.37 -22.47 8.17
N SER A 415 -8.48 -22.72 9.46
CA SER A 415 -9.68 -22.30 10.19
C SER A 415 -9.73 -20.78 10.05
N VAL A 416 -10.81 -20.29 9.49
CA VAL A 416 -11.07 -18.86 9.35
C VAL A 416 -10.89 -18.23 10.72
N SER A 417 -9.81 -17.47 10.90
CA SER A 417 -9.62 -16.75 12.16
C SER A 417 -10.71 -15.70 12.27
N PRO A 418 -11.50 -15.69 13.35
CA PRO A 418 -12.52 -14.66 13.55
C PRO A 418 -11.94 -13.24 13.66
N GLU A 419 -10.61 -13.14 13.78
CA GLU A 419 -9.90 -11.85 13.85
C GLU A 419 -9.57 -11.27 12.47
N LEU A 420 -9.61 -12.09 11.38
CA LEU A 420 -9.37 -11.62 10.02
C LEU A 420 -10.51 -10.72 9.57
N PHE A 421 -10.15 -9.71 8.76
CA PHE A 421 -11.09 -8.70 8.31
C PHE A 421 -12.16 -9.29 7.38
N TRP A 422 -13.43 -8.97 7.65
CA TRP A 422 -14.59 -9.29 6.82
C TRP A 422 -15.45 -8.04 6.65
N MET A 423 -16.00 -7.82 5.47
CA MET A 423 -16.90 -6.67 5.23
C MET A 423 -18.08 -6.62 6.21
N GLY A 424 -18.60 -7.78 6.59
CA GLY A 424 -19.69 -7.86 7.57
C GLY A 424 -19.33 -7.38 8.97
N LYS A 425 -18.05 -7.42 9.36
CA LYS A 425 -17.60 -6.96 10.68
C LYS A 425 -17.75 -5.45 10.84
N PRO A 426 -17.21 -4.60 9.96
CA PRO A 426 -17.44 -3.16 10.01
C PRO A 426 -18.94 -2.78 9.93
N LEU A 427 -19.73 -3.51 9.14
CA LEU A 427 -21.17 -3.29 9.07
C LEU A 427 -21.83 -3.61 10.42
N ALA A 428 -21.52 -4.75 11.03
CA ALA A 428 -22.04 -5.12 12.34
C ALA A 428 -21.63 -4.14 13.45
N ASP A 429 -20.44 -3.53 13.36
CA ASP A 429 -19.98 -2.50 14.28
C ASP A 429 -20.81 -1.22 14.11
N VAL A 430 -21.04 -0.77 12.86
CA VAL A 430 -21.92 0.37 12.55
C VAL A 430 -23.36 0.13 13.04
N GLU A 431 -23.89 -1.09 12.87
CA GLU A 431 -25.23 -1.48 13.35
C GLU A 431 -25.32 -1.46 14.87
N ARG A 432 -24.34 -2.02 15.56
CA ARG A 432 -24.30 -2.09 17.03
C ARG A 432 -24.22 -0.71 17.66
N GLU A 433 -23.46 0.19 17.08
CA GLU A 433 -23.24 1.54 17.56
C GLU A 433 -24.32 2.54 17.07
N HIS A 434 -25.28 2.09 16.26
CA HIS A 434 -26.28 2.94 15.60
C HIS A 434 -25.66 4.12 14.82
N ALA A 435 -24.47 3.90 14.24
CA ALA A 435 -23.63 4.93 13.64
C ALA A 435 -23.95 5.24 12.17
N TYR A 436 -25.09 4.84 11.64
CA TYR A 436 -25.47 5.12 10.25
C TYR A 436 -25.50 6.60 9.91
N GLY A 437 -25.94 7.46 10.83
CA GLY A 437 -25.95 8.91 10.66
C GLY A 437 -24.55 9.53 10.68
N GLU A 438 -23.54 8.78 11.09
CA GLU A 438 -22.15 9.21 11.19
C GLU A 438 -21.31 8.74 10.01
N LEU A 439 -21.88 8.02 9.03
CA LEU A 439 -21.12 7.53 7.87
C LEU A 439 -20.74 8.70 6.95
N ILE A 440 -19.45 8.86 6.74
CA ILE A 440 -18.86 9.74 5.73
C ILE A 440 -18.74 9.02 4.40
N CYS A 441 -18.30 7.75 4.42
CA CYS A 441 -18.17 6.91 3.23
C CYS A 441 -18.96 5.61 3.41
N GLU A 442 -20.08 5.51 2.70
CA GLU A 442 -20.99 4.36 2.79
C GLU A 442 -20.40 3.09 2.15
N CYS A 443 -19.62 3.22 1.06
CA CYS A 443 -19.07 2.03 0.36
C CYS A 443 -17.95 1.34 1.15
N GLU A 444 -17.22 2.05 2.01
CA GLU A 444 -16.12 1.52 2.83
C GLU A 444 -16.46 1.56 4.33
N LEU A 445 -17.71 1.94 4.67
CA LEU A 445 -18.22 2.02 6.05
C LEU A 445 -17.33 2.88 6.96
N VAL A 446 -16.89 4.03 6.46
CA VAL A 446 -16.03 4.96 7.20
C VAL A 446 -16.87 5.99 7.93
N THR A 447 -16.77 6.00 9.26
CA THR A 447 -17.50 6.94 10.12
C THR A 447 -16.77 8.29 10.23
N ARG A 448 -17.51 9.33 10.68
CA ARG A 448 -16.96 10.64 11.02
C ARG A 448 -15.81 10.53 12.03
N ALA A 449 -15.97 9.71 13.05
CA ALA A 449 -14.97 9.51 14.10
C ALA A 449 -13.64 8.97 13.53
N ARG A 450 -13.68 8.06 12.55
CA ARG A 450 -12.48 7.53 11.88
C ARG A 450 -11.80 8.60 11.03
N VAL A 451 -12.55 9.39 10.27
CA VAL A 451 -12.00 10.52 9.51
C VAL A 451 -11.34 11.53 10.44
N GLN A 452 -12.00 11.90 11.55
CA GLN A 452 -11.46 12.81 12.55
C GLN A 452 -10.16 12.27 13.16
N ALA A 453 -10.10 10.97 13.49
CA ALA A 453 -8.90 10.34 14.00
C ALA A 453 -7.72 10.41 13.01
N ALA A 454 -7.98 10.26 11.71
CA ALA A 454 -6.95 10.44 10.68
C ALA A 454 -6.41 11.88 10.66
N ILE A 455 -7.30 12.88 10.71
CA ILE A 455 -6.92 14.30 10.75
C ILE A 455 -6.12 14.61 12.03
N ASP A 456 -6.58 14.13 13.18
CA ASP A 456 -5.90 14.31 14.48
C ASP A 456 -4.52 13.65 14.50
N SER A 457 -4.33 12.58 13.70
CA SER A 457 -3.06 11.86 13.55
C SER A 457 -2.09 12.52 12.55
N GLY A 458 -2.52 13.62 11.89
CA GLY A 458 -1.69 14.42 11.02
C GLY A 458 -2.02 14.36 9.53
N ALA A 459 -3.11 13.66 9.14
CA ALA A 459 -3.60 13.73 7.77
C ALA A 459 -3.99 15.18 7.43
N SER A 460 -3.41 15.72 6.38
CA SER A 460 -3.52 17.14 6.03
C SER A 460 -4.23 17.42 4.72
N ASN A 461 -4.53 16.36 3.98
CA ASN A 461 -5.28 16.42 2.71
C ASN A 461 -6.16 15.18 2.55
N LEU A 462 -6.99 15.16 1.52
CA LEU A 462 -7.96 14.08 1.30
C LEU A 462 -7.31 12.74 0.91
N ASP A 463 -6.13 12.78 0.29
CA ASP A 463 -5.41 11.57 -0.08
C ASP A 463 -4.75 10.91 1.14
N ASP A 464 -4.29 11.70 2.13
CA ASP A 464 -3.83 11.18 3.42
C ASP A 464 -4.98 10.44 4.11
N VAL A 465 -6.13 11.13 4.28
CA VAL A 465 -7.34 10.51 4.87
C VAL A 465 -7.75 9.25 4.11
N ARG A 466 -7.66 9.26 2.78
CA ARG A 466 -7.96 8.08 1.96
C ARG A 466 -7.04 6.91 2.27
N ARG A 467 -5.74 7.15 2.46
CA ARG A 467 -4.77 6.11 2.83
C ARG A 467 -5.00 5.58 4.24
N ASP A 468 -5.32 6.46 5.17
CA ASP A 468 -5.53 6.11 6.58
C ASP A 468 -6.79 5.28 6.82
N VAL A 469 -7.91 5.64 6.17
CA VAL A 469 -9.22 5.06 6.47
C VAL A 469 -9.95 4.49 5.24
N ARG A 470 -9.30 4.43 4.05
CA ARG A 470 -9.86 3.94 2.78
C ARG A 470 -11.04 4.74 2.23
N MET A 471 -11.32 5.93 2.74
CA MET A 471 -12.34 6.82 2.21
C MET A 471 -12.15 7.03 0.70
N GLY A 472 -13.22 6.83 -0.09
CA GLY A 472 -13.18 7.00 -1.55
C GLY A 472 -12.49 5.87 -2.34
N MET A 473 -12.20 4.71 -1.74
CA MET A 473 -11.62 3.55 -2.45
C MET A 473 -12.67 2.54 -2.95
N GLY A 474 -13.91 2.63 -2.50
CA GLY A 474 -14.99 1.75 -2.91
C GLY A 474 -15.61 2.12 -4.27
N PRO A 475 -16.74 1.50 -4.66
CA PRO A 475 -17.32 1.58 -6.00
C PRO A 475 -17.63 2.98 -6.54
N CYS A 476 -17.90 3.97 -5.68
CA CYS A 476 -18.14 5.35 -6.11
C CYS A 476 -16.85 6.18 -6.31
N GLN A 477 -15.69 5.64 -5.89
CA GLN A 477 -14.39 6.30 -6.02
C GLN A 477 -14.37 7.74 -5.48
N GLY A 478 -15.03 7.99 -4.36
CA GLY A 478 -15.07 9.31 -3.73
C GLY A 478 -16.20 10.23 -4.20
N GLY A 479 -17.14 9.73 -5.02
CA GLY A 479 -18.21 10.55 -5.59
C GLY A 479 -19.00 11.38 -4.60
N TRP A 480 -19.19 10.89 -3.39
CA TRP A 480 -19.99 11.57 -2.34
C TRP A 480 -19.18 11.96 -1.12
N CYS A 481 -18.27 11.10 -0.68
CA CYS A 481 -17.60 11.26 0.61
C CYS A 481 -16.54 12.37 0.62
N ILE A 482 -15.95 12.74 -0.52
CA ILE A 482 -14.87 13.73 -0.57
C ILE A 482 -15.29 15.10 -0.05
N TYR A 483 -16.52 15.54 -0.35
CA TYR A 483 -17.03 16.85 0.12
C TYR A 483 -17.28 16.84 1.62
N ARG A 484 -17.84 15.72 2.15
CA ARG A 484 -18.03 15.57 3.59
C ARG A 484 -16.70 15.55 4.33
N THR A 485 -15.70 14.87 3.76
CA THR A 485 -14.35 14.83 4.33
C THR A 485 -13.65 16.18 4.23
N ALA A 486 -13.80 16.91 3.11
CA ALA A 486 -13.27 18.26 2.97
C ALA A 486 -13.89 19.23 3.99
N ALA A 487 -15.18 19.09 4.27
CA ALA A 487 -15.85 19.89 5.32
C ALA A 487 -15.27 19.59 6.72
N LEU A 488 -15.03 18.31 7.06
CA LEU A 488 -14.39 17.95 8.32
C LEU A 488 -12.95 18.47 8.42
N LEU A 489 -12.19 18.37 7.34
CA LEU A 489 -10.84 18.92 7.28
C LEU A 489 -10.85 20.45 7.52
N PHE A 490 -11.80 21.15 6.88
CA PHE A 490 -12.01 22.58 7.10
C PHE A 490 -12.38 22.89 8.55
N GLU A 491 -13.39 22.22 9.12
CA GLU A 491 -13.83 22.42 10.51
C GLU A 491 -12.67 22.25 11.51
N THR A 492 -11.81 21.26 11.27
CA THR A 492 -10.68 20.97 12.15
C THR A 492 -9.58 22.02 12.03
N LEU A 493 -9.23 22.45 10.80
CA LEU A 493 -8.23 23.47 10.56
C LEU A 493 -8.68 24.86 11.04
N ASP A 494 -9.98 25.17 10.99
CA ASP A 494 -10.57 26.43 11.48
C ASP A 494 -10.80 26.44 13.01
N GLY A 495 -10.44 25.37 13.72
CA GLY A 495 -10.59 25.26 15.17
C GLY A 495 -12.03 25.13 15.65
N GLY A 496 -12.95 24.62 14.81
CA GLY A 496 -14.33 24.32 15.14
C GLY A 496 -15.22 25.55 15.34
N ARG A 497 -14.80 26.72 14.91
CA ARG A 497 -15.61 27.95 14.99
C ARG A 497 -16.69 27.91 13.91
N ARG A 498 -17.91 27.55 14.29
CA ARG A 498 -19.09 27.78 13.47
C ARG A 498 -19.35 29.28 13.36
N THR A 499 -19.00 29.89 12.23
CA THR A 499 -19.58 31.18 11.86
C THR A 499 -20.95 30.94 11.26
N VAL A 500 -21.95 30.76 12.13
CA VAL A 500 -23.37 30.86 11.76
C VAL A 500 -23.77 32.29 12.09
N ASP A 501 -23.31 33.25 11.28
CA ASP A 501 -23.96 34.56 11.21
C ASP A 501 -23.83 35.13 9.81
N GLY A 502 -24.99 35.44 9.24
CA GLY A 502 -25.12 35.89 7.86
C GLY A 502 -24.40 37.20 7.60
N GLY A 503 -23.59 37.23 6.58
CA GLY A 503 -23.28 38.43 5.85
C GLY A 503 -22.04 39.22 6.21
N GLN A 504 -21.13 38.74 7.06
CA GLN A 504 -19.81 39.38 7.24
C GLN A 504 -18.76 38.79 6.32
N GLN A 505 -17.89 39.63 5.74
CA GLN A 505 -16.72 39.19 4.97
C GLN A 505 -15.91 38.20 5.80
N ALA A 506 -15.58 37.01 5.20
CA ALA A 506 -14.69 36.04 5.82
C ALA A 506 -13.42 36.75 6.28
N ASP A 507 -13.08 36.62 7.55
CA ASP A 507 -11.86 37.18 8.09
C ASP A 507 -10.62 36.56 7.42
N ALA A 508 -9.44 37.15 7.60
CA ALA A 508 -8.21 36.66 6.98
C ALA A 508 -7.84 35.23 7.40
N ARG A 509 -8.31 34.77 8.58
CA ARG A 509 -8.10 33.40 9.07
C ARG A 509 -8.99 32.40 8.34
N THR A 510 -10.28 32.71 8.14
CA THR A 510 -11.19 31.89 7.35
C THR A 510 -10.68 31.74 5.92
N ALA A 511 -10.16 32.83 5.32
CA ALA A 511 -9.52 32.76 4.01
C ALA A 511 -8.28 31.86 4.01
N ALA A 512 -7.46 31.89 5.05
CA ALA A 512 -6.27 31.05 5.20
C ALA A 512 -6.59 29.55 5.34
N THR A 513 -7.80 29.19 5.80
CA THR A 513 -8.25 27.80 5.93
C THR A 513 -9.01 27.30 4.69
N ILE A 514 -9.81 28.17 4.05
CA ILE A 514 -10.59 27.81 2.85
C ILE A 514 -9.66 27.40 1.71
N LEU A 515 -8.58 28.13 1.46
CA LEU A 515 -7.70 27.88 0.33
C LEU A 515 -7.00 26.51 0.37
N PRO A 516 -6.39 26.08 1.50
CA PRO A 516 -5.82 24.74 1.63
C PRO A 516 -6.87 23.63 1.44
N THR A 517 -8.08 23.80 1.97
CA THR A 517 -9.16 22.83 1.81
C THR A 517 -9.61 22.70 0.36
N ASN A 518 -9.78 23.83 -0.34
CA ASN A 518 -10.10 23.84 -1.77
C ASN A 518 -8.99 23.19 -2.60
N ALA A 519 -7.72 23.47 -2.28
CA ALA A 519 -6.58 22.87 -2.94
C ALA A 519 -6.57 21.34 -2.73
N ALA A 520 -6.82 20.86 -1.50
CA ALA A 520 -6.92 19.44 -1.20
C ALA A 520 -8.05 18.76 -1.99
N LEU A 521 -9.20 19.42 -2.14
CA LEU A 521 -10.31 18.90 -2.94
C LEU A 521 -9.97 18.83 -4.42
N LEU A 522 -9.39 19.88 -4.99
CA LEU A 522 -8.97 19.91 -6.39
C LEU A 522 -7.88 18.87 -6.67
N HIS A 523 -6.89 18.76 -5.80
CA HIS A 523 -5.83 17.74 -5.90
C HIS A 523 -6.42 16.33 -5.92
N PHE A 524 -7.33 16.02 -4.99
CA PHE A 524 -8.01 14.71 -4.96
C PHE A 524 -8.76 14.42 -6.27
N LEU A 525 -9.47 15.39 -6.81
CA LEU A 525 -10.21 15.23 -8.07
C LEU A 525 -9.25 15.01 -9.25
N GLN A 526 -8.11 15.70 -9.29
CA GLN A 526 -7.09 15.51 -10.32
C GLN A 526 -6.45 14.10 -10.23
N GLU A 527 -6.06 13.67 -9.03
CA GLU A 527 -5.52 12.32 -8.82
C GLU A 527 -6.54 11.22 -9.16
N ARG A 528 -7.81 11.45 -8.83
CA ARG A 528 -8.89 10.57 -9.25
C ARG A 528 -9.02 10.52 -10.77
N TRP A 529 -8.96 11.67 -11.44
CA TRP A 529 -9.06 11.78 -12.89
C TRP A 529 -7.96 11.00 -13.61
N LYS A 530 -6.72 11.07 -13.17
CA LYS A 530 -5.61 10.26 -13.70
C LYS A 530 -5.93 8.76 -13.72
N GLY A 531 -6.57 8.25 -12.69
CA GLY A 531 -6.98 6.85 -12.62
C GLY A 531 -8.24 6.52 -13.42
N LEU A 532 -9.11 7.49 -13.68
CA LEU A 532 -10.34 7.30 -14.47
C LEU A 532 -10.09 7.35 -15.97
N THR A 533 -9.22 8.25 -16.42
CA THR A 533 -8.96 8.49 -17.85
C THR A 533 -8.68 7.21 -18.64
N PRO A 534 -7.84 6.27 -18.16
CA PRO A 534 -7.56 5.04 -18.89
C PRO A 534 -8.73 4.06 -18.99
N VAL A 535 -9.82 4.29 -18.26
CA VAL A 535 -10.99 3.38 -18.20
C VAL A 535 -12.31 4.07 -18.55
N LEU A 536 -12.28 5.21 -19.23
CA LEU A 536 -13.46 6.01 -19.59
C LEU A 536 -14.21 5.45 -20.80
N TRP A 537 -14.90 4.32 -20.61
CA TRP A 537 -15.84 3.77 -21.58
C TRP A 537 -17.07 3.18 -20.89
N GLY A 538 -18.11 2.85 -21.67
CA GLY A 538 -19.31 2.16 -21.19
C GLY A 538 -19.92 2.82 -19.96
N ASP A 539 -20.19 2.03 -18.94
CA ASP A 539 -20.82 2.50 -17.69
C ASP A 539 -19.90 3.41 -16.86
N GLN A 540 -18.59 3.30 -17.00
CA GLN A 540 -17.67 4.23 -16.33
C GLN A 540 -17.78 5.64 -16.91
N LEU A 541 -17.96 5.78 -18.22
CA LEU A 541 -18.19 7.09 -18.84
C LEU A 541 -19.51 7.72 -18.34
N ARG A 542 -20.56 6.92 -18.20
CA ARG A 542 -21.86 7.37 -17.63
C ARG A 542 -21.70 7.83 -16.19
N GLN A 543 -20.95 7.07 -15.39
CA GLN A 543 -20.68 7.44 -14.00
C GLN A 543 -19.85 8.72 -13.91
N ALA A 544 -18.80 8.86 -14.72
CA ALA A 544 -17.98 10.08 -14.75
C ALA A 544 -18.81 11.32 -15.13
N ARG A 545 -19.77 11.15 -16.05
CA ARG A 545 -20.70 12.23 -16.43
C ARG A 545 -21.65 12.59 -15.28
N LEU A 546 -22.14 11.59 -14.52
CA LEU A 546 -22.96 11.85 -13.33
C LEU A 546 -22.15 12.58 -12.27
N ASP A 547 -20.92 12.16 -12.01
CA ASP A 547 -20.03 12.80 -11.04
C ASP A 547 -19.72 14.24 -11.44
N GLU A 548 -19.49 14.52 -12.74
CA GLU A 548 -19.32 15.89 -13.25
C GLU A 548 -20.55 16.76 -12.97
N LEU A 549 -21.75 16.23 -13.23
CA LEU A 549 -22.99 16.95 -12.93
C LEU A 549 -23.15 17.24 -11.44
N ILE A 550 -22.75 16.31 -10.57
CA ILE A 550 -22.75 16.51 -9.12
C ILE A 550 -21.74 17.58 -8.74
N TYR A 551 -20.49 17.45 -9.17
CA TYR A 551 -19.41 18.36 -8.79
C TYR A 551 -19.62 19.78 -9.32
N VAL A 552 -20.00 19.89 -10.58
CA VAL A 552 -20.20 21.19 -11.24
C VAL A 552 -21.60 21.76 -10.96
N GLY A 553 -22.64 20.95 -11.20
CA GLY A 553 -24.02 21.44 -11.15
C GLY A 553 -24.57 21.61 -9.75
N VAL A 554 -24.22 20.69 -8.81
CA VAL A 554 -24.77 20.72 -7.44
C VAL A 554 -23.78 21.37 -6.47
N MET A 555 -22.51 20.95 -6.50
CA MET A 555 -21.49 21.38 -5.53
C MET A 555 -20.75 22.66 -5.97
N GLY A 556 -20.89 23.08 -7.22
CA GLY A 556 -20.28 24.30 -7.73
C GLY A 556 -18.74 24.28 -7.78
N ALA A 557 -18.15 23.10 -8.06
CA ALA A 557 -16.69 22.91 -8.05
C ALA A 557 -15.94 23.89 -8.97
N GLN A 558 -16.56 24.34 -10.07
CA GLN A 558 -15.99 25.34 -10.97
C GLN A 558 -15.83 26.74 -10.32
N ARG A 559 -16.45 26.96 -9.16
CA ARG A 559 -16.34 28.22 -8.40
C ARG A 559 -15.24 28.17 -7.34
N LEU A 560 -14.61 27.02 -7.14
CA LEU A 560 -13.48 26.90 -6.22
C LEU A 560 -12.33 27.74 -6.78
N ARG A 561 -11.85 28.70 -5.99
CA ARG A 561 -10.71 29.53 -6.37
C ARG A 561 -9.46 28.67 -6.43
N SER A 562 -8.75 28.67 -7.54
CA SER A 562 -7.47 27.97 -7.66
C SER A 562 -6.37 28.76 -6.96
N LEU A 563 -5.41 28.07 -6.35
CA LEU A 563 -4.20 28.69 -5.80
C LEU A 563 -3.37 29.38 -6.90
N ALA A 564 -3.46 28.92 -8.15
CA ALA A 564 -2.78 29.51 -9.30
C ALA A 564 -3.24 30.96 -9.59
N GLU A 565 -4.52 31.27 -9.34
CA GLU A 565 -5.05 32.64 -9.53
C GLU A 565 -4.57 33.63 -8.46
N GLN A 566 -3.92 33.15 -7.40
CA GLN A 566 -3.41 33.95 -6.28
C GLN A 566 -1.88 33.94 -6.16
N GLY A 567 -1.16 33.42 -7.18
CA GLY A 567 0.31 33.43 -7.21
C GLY A 567 0.96 32.31 -6.37
N GLY A 568 0.18 31.41 -5.78
CA GLY A 568 0.67 30.21 -5.12
C GLY A 568 0.73 29.05 -6.12
N GLY A 569 1.94 28.60 -6.46
CA GLY A 569 2.11 27.41 -7.31
C GLY A 569 1.45 26.20 -6.67
N LEU A 570 0.71 25.41 -7.48
CA LEU A 570 0.29 24.07 -7.09
C LEU A 570 1.54 23.25 -6.75
N VAL A 571 1.65 22.80 -5.52
CA VAL A 571 2.61 21.75 -5.18
C VAL A 571 2.04 20.46 -5.78
N THR A 572 2.38 20.19 -7.03
CA THR A 572 2.15 18.89 -7.65
C THR A 572 3.41 18.08 -7.47
N ASP A 573 3.27 16.80 -7.18
CA ASP A 573 4.41 15.85 -7.16
C ASP A 573 5.15 15.82 -8.52
N HIS A 574 4.57 16.42 -9.57
CA HIS A 574 5.09 16.56 -10.92
C HIS A 574 4.67 17.90 -11.54
N PRO A 575 5.43 18.99 -11.36
CA PRO A 575 5.13 20.30 -11.95
C PRO A 575 5.09 20.29 -13.49
N GLU A 576 5.74 19.32 -14.14
CA GLU A 576 5.78 19.21 -15.60
C GLU A 576 4.47 18.67 -16.20
N VAL A 577 3.73 17.84 -15.46
CA VAL A 577 2.47 17.23 -15.92
C VAL A 577 1.29 18.23 -15.80
N ALA A 578 1.36 19.16 -14.87
CA ALA A 578 0.31 20.16 -14.66
C ALA A 578 0.15 21.13 -15.85
N THR A 579 1.21 21.35 -16.63
CA THR A 579 1.19 22.30 -17.77
C THR A 579 0.58 21.72 -19.04
N GLU A 580 0.57 20.41 -19.24
CA GLU A 580 -0.03 19.78 -20.44
C GLU A 580 -1.55 19.61 -20.35
N TYR A 581 -2.11 19.40 -19.15
CA TYR A 581 -3.54 19.16 -18.96
C TYR A 581 -4.40 20.43 -18.86
N VAL A 582 -3.80 21.61 -18.66
CA VAL A 582 -4.53 22.91 -18.68
C VAL A 582 -4.75 23.40 -20.11
N LYS A 583 -4.12 22.79 -21.13
CA LYS A 583 -4.23 23.17 -22.54
C LYS A 583 -5.11 22.23 -23.39
N ALA A 584 -5.64 21.17 -22.83
CA ALA A 584 -6.64 20.28 -23.45
C ALA A 584 -7.99 20.43 -22.73
#